data_8917f1e6c2c6fc369dae00b3d659cbb6
#
_entry.id   8917f1e6c2c6fc369dae00b3d659cbb6
#
_cell.length_a   1.000
_cell.length_b   1.000
_cell.length_c   1.000
_cell.angle_alpha   90.00
_cell.angle_beta   90.00
_cell.angle_gamma   90.00
#
_symmetry.space_group_name_H-M   'P 1'
#
loop_
_entity.id
_entity.type
_entity.pdbx_description
1 polymer ?
#
loop_
_entity_poly.entity_id
_entity_poly.type
_entity_poly.pdbx_seq_one_letter_code
_entity_poly.pdbx_strand_id
1 'polypeptide(L)'
;MTFKNEIIATAAAQLASDYCCSAEDFLSFQNKVTLSRKAEGQRWFKPEPSFFKAAVMGRGAVITAASEMLDFSSELALKYTGAELLDEQRKWLINRKLAEYGKAIAFNSIFYLPVTPYNYRLRDGFNFKFYEEDEIVRELYKVKGFDNALMYNADKPRHDVLAVCAINGGKIVGMAGASNDSMRLWQIGIDVIPEYRHMGIGSELVAALTQAVFMHGAVPYYGTWSGNIASQNTARRAWYYPVWTEIDAFDIDKLFPNLSVNG
;
A
#
# COMPACT_ATOMS: atom_id res chain seq x y z
N MET A 1 7.99 13.48 20.92
CA MET A 1 8.01 13.27 19.45
C MET A 1 6.70 13.82 18.90
N THR A 2 6.64 14.36 17.66
CA THR A 2 5.36 14.81 17.11
C THR A 2 4.60 13.63 16.51
N PHE A 3 3.26 13.70 16.47
CA PHE A 3 2.38 12.69 15.87
C PHE A 3 2.90 12.23 14.48
N LYS A 4 3.27 13.19 13.62
CA LYS A 4 3.84 12.90 12.30
C LYS A 4 5.11 12.05 12.38
N ASN A 5 6.02 12.36 13.30
CA ASN A 5 7.30 11.65 13.42
C ASN A 5 7.11 10.22 13.93
N GLU A 6 6.14 9.99 14.81
CA GLU A 6 5.80 8.65 15.31
C GLU A 6 5.24 7.76 14.21
N ILE A 7 4.33 8.29 13.40
CA ILE A 7 3.74 7.57 12.26
C ILE A 7 4.82 7.24 11.21
N ILE A 8 5.68 8.19 10.87
CA ILE A 8 6.79 7.96 9.92
C ILE A 8 7.77 6.93 10.46
N ALA A 9 8.13 7.01 11.75
CA ALA A 9 9.02 6.03 12.39
C ALA A 9 8.41 4.62 12.38
N THR A 10 7.10 4.50 12.64
CA THR A 10 6.39 3.22 12.57
C THR A 10 6.42 2.63 11.16
N ALA A 11 6.19 3.45 10.14
CA ALA A 11 6.27 3.01 8.75
C ALA A 11 7.71 2.60 8.36
N ALA A 12 8.72 3.39 8.74
CA ALA A 12 10.12 3.05 8.50
C ALA A 12 10.52 1.72 9.19
N ALA A 13 10.06 1.49 10.42
CA ALA A 13 10.29 0.24 11.13
C ALA A 13 9.61 -0.97 10.45
N GLN A 14 8.42 -0.80 9.87
CA GLN A 14 7.77 -1.85 9.09
C GLN A 14 8.51 -2.12 7.78
N LEU A 15 8.86 -1.08 7.04
CA LEU A 15 9.62 -1.21 5.81
C LEU A 15 11.00 -1.84 6.06
N ALA A 16 11.64 -1.55 7.18
CA ALA A 16 12.89 -2.19 7.58
C ALA A 16 12.76 -3.73 7.68
N SER A 17 11.68 -4.21 8.28
CA SER A 17 11.36 -5.65 8.28
C SER A 17 11.14 -6.18 6.86
N ASP A 18 10.35 -5.47 6.05
CA ASP A 18 10.01 -5.89 4.69
C ASP A 18 11.22 -5.94 3.74
N TYR A 19 12.23 -5.11 4.00
CA TYR A 19 13.42 -4.93 3.16
C TYR A 19 14.70 -5.50 3.78
N CYS A 20 14.60 -6.20 4.92
CA CYS A 20 15.74 -6.81 5.61
C CYS A 20 16.88 -5.83 5.95
N CYS A 21 16.53 -4.64 6.43
CA CYS A 21 17.46 -3.55 6.77
C CYS A 21 17.10 -2.90 8.11
N SER A 22 17.71 -1.76 8.44
CA SER A 22 17.32 -0.93 9.59
C SER A 22 16.33 0.17 9.20
N ALA A 23 15.59 0.72 10.18
CA ALA A 23 14.69 1.84 9.93
C ALA A 23 15.43 3.10 9.49
N GLU A 24 16.66 3.29 9.97
CA GLU A 24 17.55 4.40 9.62
C GLU A 24 17.93 4.38 8.14
N ASP A 25 18.04 3.19 7.52
CA ASP A 25 18.34 3.08 6.09
C ASP A 25 17.25 3.77 5.24
N PHE A 26 15.98 3.74 5.67
CA PHE A 26 14.89 4.44 5.00
C PHE A 26 14.87 5.95 5.20
N LEU A 27 15.49 6.43 6.26
CA LEU A 27 15.58 7.86 6.60
C LEU A 27 16.90 8.49 6.13
N SER A 28 17.82 7.68 5.59
CA SER A 28 19.14 8.06 5.11
C SER A 28 19.09 8.73 3.74
N PHE A 29 20.16 9.44 3.41
CA PHE A 29 20.42 9.95 2.06
C PHE A 29 21.13 8.92 1.15
N GLN A 30 21.67 7.86 1.74
CA GLN A 30 22.43 6.84 1.04
C GLN A 30 21.49 5.71 0.59
N ASN A 31 21.77 5.18 -0.59
CA ASN A 31 21.10 3.96 -1.03
C ASN A 31 21.62 2.75 -0.26
N LYS A 32 20.74 1.79 -0.05
CA LYS A 32 21.03 0.52 0.62
C LYS A 32 20.62 -0.65 -0.26
N VAL A 33 21.44 -1.67 -0.36
CA VAL A 33 21.09 -2.94 -1.01
C VAL A 33 21.14 -4.07 0.03
N THR A 34 20.13 -4.93 0.02
CA THR A 34 19.99 -6.07 0.92
C THR A 34 19.61 -7.33 0.14
N LEU A 35 19.99 -8.49 0.69
CA LEU A 35 19.52 -9.78 0.19
C LEU A 35 18.05 -9.97 0.61
N SER A 36 17.18 -10.24 -0.37
CA SER A 36 15.79 -10.57 -0.12
C SER A 36 15.67 -11.93 0.57
N ARG A 37 14.97 -11.96 1.70
CA ARG A 37 14.73 -13.17 2.48
C ARG A 37 13.44 -13.04 3.27
N LYS A 38 12.85 -14.14 3.66
CA LYS A 38 11.76 -14.16 4.62
C LYS A 38 12.30 -13.77 6.00
N ALA A 39 11.65 -12.82 6.64
CA ALA A 39 12.01 -12.33 7.97
C ALA A 39 10.75 -12.13 8.82
N GLU A 40 10.92 -12.21 10.13
CA GLU A 40 9.85 -11.95 11.07
C GLU A 40 9.36 -10.49 10.98
N GLY A 41 8.05 -10.28 11.15
CA GLY A 41 7.43 -8.95 11.15
C GLY A 41 7.26 -8.32 9.76
N GLN A 42 7.55 -9.02 8.67
CA GLN A 42 7.22 -8.56 7.32
C GLN A 42 5.70 -8.51 7.11
N ARG A 43 5.25 -7.66 6.21
CA ARG A 43 3.84 -7.64 5.76
C ARG A 43 3.46 -9.01 5.18
N TRP A 44 2.31 -9.53 5.53
CA TRP A 44 1.94 -10.97 5.39
C TRP A 44 1.38 -11.34 4.04
N PHE A 45 1.04 -10.36 3.21
CA PHE A 45 0.43 -10.60 1.90
C PHE A 45 1.41 -11.18 0.85
N LYS A 46 2.70 -11.25 1.17
CA LYS A 46 3.70 -11.88 0.32
C LYS A 46 4.32 -13.08 1.02
N PRO A 47 3.92 -14.31 0.65
CA PRO A 47 4.45 -15.52 1.28
C PRO A 47 5.91 -15.77 0.93
N GLU A 48 6.36 -15.33 -0.25
CA GLU A 48 7.71 -15.54 -0.76
C GLU A 48 8.52 -14.23 -0.78
N PRO A 49 9.86 -14.30 -0.62
CA PRO A 49 10.73 -13.15 -0.79
C PRO A 49 10.59 -12.54 -2.19
N SER A 50 10.59 -11.21 -2.28
CA SER A 50 10.56 -10.51 -3.56
C SER A 50 11.85 -10.81 -4.35
N PHE A 51 11.72 -11.08 -5.64
CA PHE A 51 12.89 -11.24 -6.51
C PHE A 51 13.69 -9.95 -6.65
N PHE A 52 12.99 -8.83 -6.76
CA PHE A 52 13.54 -7.48 -6.72
C PHE A 52 12.43 -6.52 -6.29
N LYS A 53 12.70 -5.69 -5.31
CA LYS A 53 11.86 -4.53 -4.98
C LYS A 53 12.73 -3.38 -4.47
N ALA A 54 12.27 -2.17 -4.69
CA ALA A 54 12.93 -0.97 -4.19
C ALA A 54 11.90 0.02 -3.65
N ALA A 55 12.26 0.73 -2.59
CA ALA A 55 11.45 1.79 -2.02
C ALA A 55 12.27 3.03 -1.72
N VAL A 56 11.62 4.19 -1.86
CA VAL A 56 12.17 5.50 -1.47
C VAL A 56 11.20 6.15 -0.50
N MET A 57 11.67 6.42 0.72
CA MET A 57 10.90 7.11 1.75
C MET A 57 11.52 8.47 2.10
N GLY A 58 12.83 8.54 2.14
CA GLY A 58 13.62 9.76 2.33
C GLY A 58 14.22 10.25 1.02
N ARG A 59 15.55 10.31 0.96
CA ARG A 59 16.30 10.68 -0.25
C ARG A 59 17.08 9.51 -0.86
N GLY A 60 17.49 8.55 -0.04
CA GLY A 60 18.05 7.28 -0.50
C GLY A 60 16.97 6.26 -0.82
N ALA A 61 17.32 5.25 -1.61
CA ALA A 61 16.52 4.07 -1.87
C ALA A 61 17.01 2.88 -1.07
N VAL A 62 16.08 2.04 -0.62
CA VAL A 62 16.42 0.70 -0.15
C VAL A 62 15.97 -0.29 -1.22
N ILE A 63 16.91 -1.10 -1.69
CA ILE A 63 16.70 -2.18 -2.66
C ILE A 63 16.86 -3.50 -1.92
N THR A 64 15.89 -4.40 -2.00
CA THR A 64 16.06 -5.79 -1.59
C THR A 64 15.87 -6.70 -2.80
N ALA A 65 16.80 -7.62 -3.00
CA ALA A 65 16.88 -8.41 -4.22
C ALA A 65 17.31 -9.86 -3.95
N ALA A 66 16.92 -10.76 -4.83
CA ALA A 66 17.47 -12.11 -4.87
C ALA A 66 18.96 -12.08 -5.17
N SER A 67 19.68 -13.16 -4.84
CA SER A 67 21.14 -13.26 -5.01
C SER A 67 21.61 -12.90 -6.44
N GLU A 68 20.83 -13.31 -7.43
CA GLU A 68 21.10 -13.10 -8.86
C GLU A 68 21.03 -11.62 -9.29
N MET A 69 20.40 -10.81 -8.48
CA MET A 69 20.20 -9.39 -8.74
C MET A 69 21.09 -8.48 -7.87
N LEU A 70 21.85 -9.01 -6.91
CA LEU A 70 22.61 -8.21 -5.94
C LEU A 70 23.68 -7.33 -6.59
N ASP A 71 24.48 -7.87 -7.50
CA ASP A 71 25.56 -7.12 -8.16
C ASP A 71 24.97 -5.98 -8.99
N PHE A 72 23.95 -6.28 -9.79
CA PHE A 72 23.25 -5.28 -10.57
C PHE A 72 22.58 -4.19 -9.68
N SER A 73 21.96 -4.60 -8.58
CA SER A 73 21.34 -3.67 -7.62
C SER A 73 22.37 -2.77 -6.94
N SER A 74 23.55 -3.33 -6.61
CA SER A 74 24.66 -2.58 -6.03
C SER A 74 25.25 -1.56 -7.02
N GLU A 75 25.37 -1.94 -8.28
CA GLU A 75 25.79 -1.02 -9.34
C GLU A 75 24.80 0.14 -9.52
N LEU A 76 23.49 -0.13 -9.52
CA LEU A 76 22.45 0.89 -9.57
C LEU A 76 22.53 1.83 -8.37
N ALA A 77 22.68 1.26 -7.17
CA ALA A 77 22.73 2.04 -5.92
C ALA A 77 23.95 2.96 -5.83
N LEU A 78 25.06 2.60 -6.48
CA LEU A 78 26.26 3.43 -6.55
C LEU A 78 26.17 4.56 -7.58
N LYS A 79 25.42 4.34 -8.68
CA LYS A 79 25.37 5.27 -9.82
C LYS A 79 24.28 6.32 -9.71
N TYR A 80 23.16 6.01 -9.05
CA TYR A 80 21.97 6.83 -9.09
C TYR A 80 21.50 7.22 -7.69
N THR A 81 20.84 8.37 -7.58
CA THR A 81 20.13 8.77 -6.36
C THR A 81 18.86 7.95 -6.17
N GLY A 82 18.32 7.93 -4.95
CA GLY A 82 17.07 7.21 -4.67
C GLY A 82 15.90 7.63 -5.57
N ALA A 83 15.76 8.93 -5.83
CA ALA A 83 14.71 9.44 -6.71
C ALA A 83 14.90 8.99 -8.17
N GLU A 84 16.13 9.01 -8.67
CA GLU A 84 16.44 8.55 -10.03
C GLU A 84 16.19 7.05 -10.21
N LEU A 85 16.44 6.23 -9.18
CA LEU A 85 16.23 4.77 -9.25
C LEU A 85 14.78 4.39 -9.57
N LEU A 86 13.82 5.25 -9.23
CA LEU A 86 12.40 5.01 -9.48
C LEU A 86 11.85 5.78 -10.70
N ASP A 87 12.69 6.47 -11.46
CA ASP A 87 12.26 7.14 -12.70
C ASP A 87 12.07 6.13 -13.87
N GLU A 88 11.41 6.59 -14.94
CA GLU A 88 11.06 5.74 -16.07
C GLU A 88 12.29 5.19 -16.81
N GLN A 89 13.39 5.94 -16.88
CA GLN A 89 14.62 5.51 -17.56
C GLN A 89 15.28 4.36 -16.82
N ARG A 90 15.37 4.45 -15.47
CA ARG A 90 15.99 3.40 -14.65
C ARG A 90 15.07 2.20 -14.52
N LYS A 91 13.76 2.39 -14.48
CA LYS A 91 12.80 1.26 -14.56
C LYS A 91 12.93 0.50 -15.87
N TRP A 92 13.17 1.17 -17.00
CA TRP A 92 13.45 0.49 -18.25
C TRP A 92 14.72 -0.36 -18.15
N LEU A 93 15.80 0.18 -17.58
CA LEU A 93 17.04 -0.55 -17.36
C LEU A 93 16.86 -1.75 -16.42
N ILE A 94 16.12 -1.56 -15.33
CA ILE A 94 15.78 -2.63 -14.38
C ILE A 94 14.95 -3.71 -15.08
N ASN A 95 13.94 -3.32 -15.85
CA ASN A 95 13.08 -4.28 -16.57
C ASN A 95 13.85 -5.10 -17.63
N ARG A 96 14.84 -4.49 -18.30
CA ARG A 96 15.72 -5.26 -19.19
C ARG A 96 16.45 -6.38 -18.43
N LYS A 97 16.95 -6.08 -17.23
CA LYS A 97 17.64 -7.10 -16.40
C LYS A 97 16.65 -8.13 -15.84
N LEU A 98 15.48 -7.71 -15.39
CA LEU A 98 14.43 -8.58 -14.88
C LEU A 98 13.89 -9.55 -15.95
N ALA A 99 13.84 -9.11 -17.21
CA ALA A 99 13.39 -9.94 -18.32
C ALA A 99 14.23 -11.20 -18.54
N GLU A 100 15.51 -11.17 -18.17
CA GLU A 100 16.40 -12.35 -18.19
C GLU A 100 15.88 -13.49 -17.26
N TYR A 101 15.01 -13.13 -16.30
CA TYR A 101 14.41 -14.01 -15.30
C TYR A 101 12.89 -14.14 -15.46
N GLY A 102 12.33 -13.72 -16.59
CA GLY A 102 10.89 -13.76 -16.83
C GLY A 102 10.07 -12.82 -15.93
N LYS A 103 10.68 -11.73 -15.46
CA LYS A 103 10.06 -10.79 -14.52
C LYS A 103 10.06 -9.35 -15.04
N ALA A 104 9.13 -8.56 -14.54
CA ALA A 104 9.03 -7.14 -14.85
C ALA A 104 8.43 -6.33 -13.68
N ILE A 105 8.74 -5.03 -13.63
CA ILE A 105 8.04 -4.04 -12.83
C ILE A 105 6.87 -3.50 -13.67
N ALA A 106 5.65 -3.60 -13.14
CA ALA A 106 4.45 -3.16 -13.85
C ALA A 106 4.12 -1.69 -13.58
N PHE A 107 4.25 -1.25 -12.33
CA PHE A 107 3.82 0.08 -11.88
C PHE A 107 4.60 0.56 -10.68
N ASN A 108 4.52 1.87 -10.40
CA ASN A 108 4.97 2.45 -9.16
C ASN A 108 3.78 2.54 -8.19
N SER A 109 3.93 2.03 -7.01
CA SER A 109 2.99 2.19 -5.90
C SER A 109 3.41 3.41 -5.07
N ILE A 110 2.45 4.28 -4.80
CA ILE A 110 2.62 5.44 -3.91
C ILE A 110 1.84 5.15 -2.64
N PHE A 111 2.50 5.33 -1.50
CA PHE A 111 1.93 5.06 -0.20
C PHE A 111 1.82 6.35 0.60
N TYR A 112 0.68 6.51 1.24
CA TYR A 112 0.24 7.69 1.95
C TYR A 112 0.02 7.37 3.42
N LEU A 113 0.37 8.32 4.30
CA LEU A 113 0.12 8.23 5.74
C LEU A 113 -0.72 9.42 6.22
N PRO A 114 -1.56 9.26 7.26
CA PRO A 114 -2.30 10.34 7.88
C PRO A 114 -1.38 11.11 8.85
N VAL A 115 -0.55 12.01 8.32
CA VAL A 115 0.45 12.75 9.11
C VAL A 115 -0.11 13.91 9.92
N THR A 116 -1.40 14.18 9.80
CA THR A 116 -2.13 15.20 10.55
C THR A 116 -3.42 14.61 11.09
N PRO A 117 -3.74 14.77 12.38
CA PRO A 117 -5.03 14.35 12.91
C PRO A 117 -6.17 15.04 12.15
N TYR A 118 -7.15 14.28 11.74
CA TYR A 118 -8.34 14.76 11.06
C TYR A 118 -9.58 14.03 11.57
N ASN A 119 -10.64 14.79 11.86
CA ASN A 119 -11.92 14.24 12.23
C ASN A 119 -12.83 14.19 11.01
N TYR A 120 -13.39 13.03 10.74
CA TYR A 120 -14.38 12.89 9.67
C TYR A 120 -15.66 13.65 9.99
N ARG A 121 -16.37 14.02 8.95
CA ARG A 121 -17.67 14.70 9.06
C ARG A 121 -18.74 13.86 8.39
N LEU A 122 -19.81 13.60 9.14
CA LEU A 122 -21.02 13.03 8.55
C LEU A 122 -21.68 14.08 7.67
N ARG A 123 -22.09 13.65 6.48
CA ARG A 123 -22.89 14.47 5.57
C ARG A 123 -24.37 14.19 5.78
N ASP A 124 -25.20 15.21 5.58
CA ASP A 124 -26.66 15.06 5.66
C ASP A 124 -27.17 13.96 4.72
N GLY A 125 -28.04 13.13 5.22
CA GLY A 125 -28.59 11.98 4.48
C GLY A 125 -27.73 10.72 4.46
N PHE A 126 -26.57 10.72 5.11
CA PHE A 126 -25.71 9.55 5.24
C PHE A 126 -25.52 9.16 6.69
N ASN A 127 -25.54 7.85 6.94
CA ASN A 127 -25.14 7.26 8.22
C ASN A 127 -23.90 6.40 8.00
N PHE A 128 -22.95 6.45 8.94
CA PHE A 128 -21.80 5.57 8.96
C PHE A 128 -22.03 4.43 9.94
N LYS A 129 -21.89 3.19 9.46
CA LYS A 129 -21.92 1.99 10.30
C LYS A 129 -20.54 1.32 10.25
N PHE A 130 -20.00 1.03 11.43
CA PHE A 130 -18.73 0.35 11.60
C PHE A 130 -18.97 -1.14 11.79
N TYR A 131 -18.01 -1.95 11.36
CA TYR A 131 -18.04 -3.40 11.40
C TYR A 131 -16.68 -3.93 11.82
N GLU A 132 -16.68 -4.88 12.71
CA GLU A 132 -15.51 -5.67 13.13
C GLU A 132 -15.41 -6.94 12.27
N GLU A 133 -14.29 -7.66 12.38
CA GLU A 133 -13.92 -8.82 11.55
C GLU A 133 -15.08 -9.84 11.38
N ASP A 134 -15.66 -10.33 12.48
CA ASP A 134 -16.74 -11.33 12.44
C ASP A 134 -18.00 -10.81 11.71
N GLU A 135 -18.30 -9.53 11.86
CA GLU A 135 -19.43 -8.88 11.19
C GLU A 135 -19.14 -8.70 9.71
N ILE A 136 -17.89 -8.37 9.33
CA ILE A 136 -17.47 -8.24 7.93
C ILE A 136 -17.68 -9.55 7.20
N VAL A 137 -17.19 -10.66 7.76
CA VAL A 137 -17.37 -11.98 7.18
C VAL A 137 -18.86 -12.35 7.06
N ARG A 138 -19.63 -12.12 8.10
CA ARG A 138 -21.06 -12.49 8.14
C ARG A 138 -21.94 -11.60 7.25
N GLU A 139 -21.70 -10.30 7.21
CA GLU A 139 -22.61 -9.32 6.60
C GLU A 139 -22.05 -8.71 5.32
N LEU A 140 -20.78 -8.30 5.30
CA LEU A 140 -20.24 -7.50 4.21
C LEU A 140 -19.70 -8.33 3.04
N TYR A 141 -19.16 -9.52 3.27
CA TYR A 141 -18.67 -10.37 2.18
C TYR A 141 -19.77 -10.84 1.21
N LYS A 142 -21.03 -10.63 1.56
CA LYS A 142 -22.20 -10.85 0.69
C LYS A 142 -22.49 -9.67 -0.24
N VAL A 143 -21.96 -8.50 0.09
CA VAL A 143 -22.22 -7.24 -0.64
C VAL A 143 -21.19 -7.11 -1.74
N LYS A 144 -21.65 -7.06 -2.99
CA LYS A 144 -20.76 -6.95 -4.18
C LYS A 144 -20.55 -5.49 -4.58
N GLY A 145 -19.49 -5.26 -5.34
CA GLY A 145 -19.17 -3.94 -5.90
C GLY A 145 -18.27 -3.07 -5.03
N PHE A 146 -17.59 -3.68 -4.03
CA PHE A 146 -16.65 -3.03 -3.12
C PHE A 146 -15.30 -3.78 -3.07
N ASP A 147 -14.85 -4.24 -4.23
CA ASP A 147 -13.70 -5.14 -4.37
C ASP A 147 -12.35 -4.48 -4.06
N ASN A 148 -12.30 -3.13 -4.01
CA ASN A 148 -11.11 -2.42 -3.52
C ASN A 148 -11.19 -2.12 -2.02
N ALA A 149 -12.41 -2.08 -1.44
CA ALA A 149 -12.59 -1.85 -0.01
C ALA A 149 -12.29 -3.09 0.82
N LEU A 150 -12.73 -4.26 0.37
CA LEU A 150 -12.57 -5.53 1.07
C LEU A 150 -11.86 -6.59 0.21
N MET A 151 -11.13 -7.49 0.85
CA MET A 151 -10.44 -8.62 0.20
C MET A 151 -11.34 -9.83 -0.04
N TYR A 152 -12.50 -9.89 0.59
CA TYR A 152 -13.49 -10.99 0.50
C TYR A 152 -12.91 -12.39 0.77
N ASN A 153 -11.91 -12.49 1.64
CA ASN A 153 -11.27 -13.75 1.93
C ASN A 153 -10.72 -13.81 3.35
N ALA A 154 -11.47 -14.45 4.24
CA ALA A 154 -11.10 -14.65 5.63
C ALA A 154 -9.99 -15.68 5.85
N ASP A 155 -9.71 -16.55 4.84
CA ASP A 155 -8.73 -17.63 4.99
C ASP A 155 -7.29 -17.18 4.68
N LYS A 156 -7.11 -15.94 4.20
CA LYS A 156 -5.78 -15.41 3.92
C LYS A 156 -5.16 -14.82 5.18
N PRO A 157 -3.83 -14.86 5.32
CA PRO A 157 -3.11 -14.21 6.43
C PRO A 157 -3.42 -12.72 6.56
N ARG A 158 -3.66 -12.06 5.44
CA ARG A 158 -4.14 -10.69 5.35
C ARG A 158 -5.64 -10.74 5.09
N HIS A 159 -6.42 -10.36 6.06
CA HIS A 159 -7.88 -10.29 5.95
C HIS A 159 -8.42 -8.97 6.50
N ASP A 160 -9.65 -8.67 6.19
CA ASP A 160 -10.32 -7.44 6.60
C ASP A 160 -10.68 -7.53 8.07
N VAL A 161 -10.19 -6.58 8.87
CA VAL A 161 -10.41 -6.54 10.33
C VAL A 161 -11.34 -5.44 10.79
N LEU A 162 -11.43 -4.36 10.01
CA LEU A 162 -12.36 -3.26 10.26
C LEU A 162 -12.98 -2.80 8.94
N ALA A 163 -14.24 -2.38 8.99
CA ALA A 163 -14.87 -1.69 7.87
C ALA A 163 -15.81 -0.59 8.36
N VAL A 164 -16.02 0.42 7.52
CA VAL A 164 -17.04 1.44 7.70
C VAL A 164 -17.83 1.61 6.41
N CYS A 165 -19.15 1.58 6.51
CA CYS A 165 -20.05 1.74 5.39
C CYS A 165 -20.82 3.04 5.49
N ALA A 166 -20.91 3.78 4.38
CA ALA A 166 -21.89 4.86 4.22
C ALA A 166 -23.22 4.29 3.76
N ILE A 167 -24.28 4.60 4.49
CA ILE A 167 -25.63 4.13 4.23
C ILE A 167 -26.51 5.33 3.87
N ASN A 168 -27.22 5.24 2.74
CA ASN A 168 -28.23 6.19 2.31
C ASN A 168 -29.49 5.44 1.92
N GLY A 169 -30.64 5.82 2.48
CA GLY A 169 -31.91 5.14 2.22
C GLY A 169 -31.91 3.63 2.49
N GLY A 170 -31.13 3.17 3.49
CA GLY A 170 -31.00 1.76 3.84
C GLY A 170 -30.05 0.94 2.93
N LYS A 171 -29.38 1.57 1.97
CA LYS A 171 -28.42 0.93 1.05
C LYS A 171 -27.00 1.34 1.37
N ILE A 172 -26.06 0.41 1.28
CA ILE A 172 -24.62 0.71 1.32
C ILE A 172 -24.25 1.38 0.00
N VAL A 173 -23.73 2.59 0.07
CA VAL A 173 -23.35 3.41 -1.09
C VAL A 173 -21.86 3.71 -1.16
N GLY A 174 -21.14 3.44 -0.08
CA GLY A 174 -19.69 3.51 0.00
C GLY A 174 -19.21 2.62 1.12
N MET A 175 -17.99 2.09 0.98
CA MET A 175 -17.39 1.19 1.96
C MET A 175 -15.88 1.42 1.99
N ALA A 176 -15.31 1.60 3.18
CA ALA A 176 -13.88 1.52 3.40
C ALA A 176 -13.58 0.33 4.32
N GLY A 177 -12.54 -0.42 4.00
CA GLY A 177 -12.08 -1.56 4.76
C GLY A 177 -10.62 -1.43 5.14
N ALA A 178 -10.23 -2.00 6.26
CA ALA A 178 -8.85 -2.09 6.71
C ALA A 178 -8.43 -3.55 6.83
N SER A 179 -7.32 -3.89 6.17
CA SER A 179 -6.67 -5.20 6.30
C SER A 179 -5.41 -5.09 7.15
N ASN A 180 -5.22 -6.05 8.06
CA ASN A 180 -4.08 -6.10 8.97
C ASN A 180 -2.84 -6.66 8.26
N ASP A 181 -2.25 -5.91 7.35
CA ASP A 181 -1.07 -6.34 6.59
C ASP A 181 0.11 -6.72 7.47
N SER A 182 0.21 -6.13 8.64
CA SER A 182 1.16 -6.45 9.70
C SER A 182 0.60 -6.00 11.05
N MET A 183 1.32 -6.30 12.12
CA MET A 183 0.97 -5.78 13.46
C MET A 183 1.02 -4.25 13.54
N ARG A 184 1.82 -3.58 12.70
CA ARG A 184 2.05 -2.13 12.78
C ARG A 184 1.25 -1.33 11.76
N LEU A 185 1.14 -1.83 10.52
CA LEU A 185 0.52 -1.12 9.42
C LEU A 185 -0.69 -1.87 8.90
N TRP A 186 -1.82 -1.18 8.82
CA TRP A 186 -3.06 -1.70 8.25
C TRP A 186 -3.43 -0.92 6.99
N GLN A 187 -3.62 -1.63 5.90
CA GLN A 187 -3.96 -1.01 4.62
C GLN A 187 -5.43 -0.62 4.55
N ILE A 188 -5.70 0.59 4.07
CA ILE A 188 -7.06 1.04 3.79
C ILE A 188 -7.38 0.88 2.30
N GLY A 189 -8.51 0.22 2.03
CA GLY A 189 -9.19 0.17 0.75
C GLY A 189 -10.49 0.96 0.78
N ILE A 190 -11.00 1.40 -0.39
CA ILE A 190 -12.19 2.23 -0.51
C ILE A 190 -12.92 2.03 -1.83
N ASP A 191 -14.23 1.91 -1.78
CA ASP A 191 -15.12 2.01 -2.93
C ASP A 191 -16.34 2.90 -2.62
N VAL A 192 -16.77 3.62 -3.63
CA VAL A 192 -18.05 4.35 -3.65
C VAL A 192 -18.76 4.02 -4.94
N ILE A 193 -20.02 3.62 -4.86
CA ILE A 193 -20.82 3.31 -6.06
C ILE A 193 -20.93 4.54 -6.97
N PRO A 194 -20.99 4.37 -8.30
CA PRO A 194 -20.83 5.45 -9.27
C PRO A 194 -21.74 6.68 -9.00
N GLU A 195 -23.00 6.44 -8.66
CA GLU A 195 -24.02 7.47 -8.47
C GLU A 195 -23.73 8.41 -7.28
N TYR A 196 -22.87 7.98 -6.34
CA TYR A 196 -22.51 8.72 -5.12
C TYR A 196 -21.06 9.22 -5.13
N ARG A 197 -20.37 9.05 -6.26
CA ARG A 197 -19.00 9.59 -6.41
C ARG A 197 -19.02 11.11 -6.47
N HIS A 198 -17.86 11.71 -6.27
CA HIS A 198 -17.64 13.16 -6.26
C HIS A 198 -18.37 13.94 -5.15
N MET A 199 -19.13 13.26 -4.29
CA MET A 199 -19.80 13.85 -3.13
C MET A 199 -18.91 13.94 -1.87
N GLY A 200 -17.65 13.49 -1.95
CA GLY A 200 -16.69 13.49 -0.82
C GLY A 200 -16.86 12.34 0.17
N ILE A 201 -17.80 11.42 -0.05
CA ILE A 201 -18.09 10.29 0.86
C ILE A 201 -16.86 9.41 1.06
N GLY A 202 -16.13 9.11 -0.02
CA GLY A 202 -14.93 8.25 0.06
C GLY A 202 -13.86 8.79 1.00
N SER A 203 -13.58 10.10 0.97
CA SER A 203 -12.61 10.71 1.88
C SER A 203 -13.07 10.72 3.34
N GLU A 204 -14.37 10.91 3.59
CA GLU A 204 -14.91 10.85 4.95
C GLU A 204 -14.90 9.42 5.51
N LEU A 205 -15.19 8.41 4.66
CA LEU A 205 -15.07 6.99 5.05
C LEU A 205 -13.63 6.61 5.39
N VAL A 206 -12.66 7.03 4.56
CA VAL A 206 -11.23 6.81 4.83
C VAL A 206 -10.84 7.49 6.15
N ALA A 207 -11.28 8.72 6.40
CA ALA A 207 -10.98 9.43 7.65
C ALA A 207 -11.62 8.76 8.87
N ALA A 208 -12.86 8.26 8.75
CA ALA A 208 -13.54 7.55 9.82
C ALA A 208 -12.83 6.23 10.17
N LEU A 209 -12.47 5.45 9.13
CA LEU A 209 -11.74 4.21 9.31
C LEU A 209 -10.33 4.44 9.89
N THR A 210 -9.66 5.53 9.49
CA THR A 210 -8.37 5.95 10.06
C THR A 210 -8.42 6.07 11.57
N GLN A 211 -9.47 6.71 12.11
CA GLN A 211 -9.63 6.84 13.57
C GLN A 211 -9.85 5.48 14.23
N ALA A 212 -10.66 4.61 13.61
CA ALA A 212 -10.88 3.27 14.14
C ALA A 212 -9.59 2.44 14.18
N VAL A 213 -8.78 2.49 13.13
CA VAL A 213 -7.46 1.80 13.09
C VAL A 213 -6.53 2.31 14.19
N PHE A 214 -6.46 3.63 14.43
CA PHE A 214 -5.67 4.18 15.53
C PHE A 214 -6.14 3.71 16.91
N MET A 215 -7.46 3.57 17.11
CA MET A 215 -8.00 3.03 18.38
C MET A 215 -7.59 1.57 18.61
N HIS A 216 -7.29 0.82 17.56
CA HIS A 216 -6.74 -0.53 17.62
C HIS A 216 -5.21 -0.57 17.75
N GLY A 217 -4.56 0.58 17.91
CA GLY A 217 -3.11 0.68 18.13
C GLY A 217 -2.25 0.48 16.87
N ALA A 218 -2.86 0.41 15.68
CA ALA A 218 -2.15 0.31 14.41
C ALA A 218 -2.08 1.67 13.69
N VAL A 219 -1.16 1.79 12.74
CA VAL A 219 -1.06 2.95 11.86
C VAL A 219 -1.71 2.60 10.51
N PRO A 220 -2.76 3.31 10.11
CA PRO A 220 -3.36 3.08 8.80
C PRO A 220 -2.47 3.65 7.70
N TYR A 221 -2.38 2.94 6.58
CA TYR A 221 -1.75 3.45 5.37
C TYR A 221 -2.64 3.24 4.15
N TYR A 222 -2.45 4.09 3.16
CA TYR A 222 -3.23 4.05 1.92
C TYR A 222 -2.27 3.85 0.75
N GLY A 223 -2.46 2.78 -0.02
CA GLY A 223 -1.63 2.45 -1.18
C GLY A 223 -2.40 2.62 -2.48
N THR A 224 -1.75 3.25 -3.49
CA THR A 224 -2.32 3.30 -4.83
C THR A 224 -1.20 3.41 -5.86
N TRP A 225 -1.46 3.01 -7.10
CA TRP A 225 -0.49 3.18 -8.18
C TRP A 225 -0.52 4.59 -8.76
N SER A 226 0.60 5.01 -9.36
CA SER A 226 0.83 6.39 -9.80
C SER A 226 -0.19 6.91 -10.83
N GLY A 227 -0.79 6.04 -11.65
CA GLY A 227 -1.81 6.42 -12.63
C GLY A 227 -3.23 6.57 -12.06
N ASN A 228 -3.50 6.13 -10.82
CA ASN A 228 -4.84 6.21 -10.22
C ASN A 228 -5.06 7.56 -9.52
N ILE A 229 -5.28 8.60 -10.31
CA ILE A 229 -5.47 9.98 -9.82
C ILE A 229 -6.70 10.10 -8.92
N ALA A 230 -7.78 9.37 -9.20
CA ALA A 230 -8.99 9.41 -8.38
C ALA A 230 -8.72 8.91 -6.94
N SER A 231 -8.02 7.80 -6.81
CA SER A 231 -7.61 7.23 -5.53
C SER A 231 -6.65 8.15 -4.77
N GLN A 232 -5.64 8.73 -5.47
CA GLN A 232 -4.74 9.71 -4.88
C GLN A 232 -5.47 10.94 -4.33
N ASN A 233 -6.47 11.45 -5.07
CA ASN A 233 -7.28 12.57 -4.61
C ASN A 233 -8.14 12.22 -3.39
N THR A 234 -8.65 10.98 -3.31
CA THR A 234 -9.36 10.49 -2.14
C THR A 234 -8.45 10.48 -0.90
N ALA A 235 -7.26 9.92 -1.03
CA ALA A 235 -6.26 9.92 0.04
C ALA A 235 -5.94 11.35 0.52
N ARG A 236 -5.64 12.27 -0.39
CA ARG A 236 -5.32 13.67 -0.04
C ARG A 236 -6.47 14.39 0.66
N ARG A 237 -7.70 14.17 0.23
CA ARG A 237 -8.89 14.75 0.88
C ARG A 237 -9.16 14.16 2.26
N ALA A 238 -8.72 12.95 2.51
CA ALA A 238 -8.73 12.31 3.83
C ALA A 238 -7.48 12.67 4.67
N TRP A 239 -6.72 13.70 4.28
CA TRP A 239 -5.52 14.19 4.97
C TRP A 239 -4.36 13.19 5.02
N TYR A 240 -4.27 12.34 4.00
CA TYR A 240 -3.13 11.49 3.75
C TYR A 240 -2.14 12.18 2.82
N TYR A 241 -0.86 12.05 3.13
CA TYR A 241 0.23 12.62 2.35
C TYR A 241 1.13 11.50 1.84
N PRO A 242 1.69 11.62 0.61
CA PRO A 242 2.63 10.63 0.09
C PRO A 242 3.89 10.63 0.97
N VAL A 243 4.31 9.45 1.40
CA VAL A 243 5.47 9.28 2.28
C VAL A 243 6.53 8.40 1.65
N TRP A 244 6.13 7.33 0.95
CA TRP A 244 7.09 6.51 0.21
C TRP A 244 6.49 5.98 -1.08
N THR A 245 7.39 5.57 -1.97
CA THR A 245 7.04 4.86 -3.21
C THR A 245 7.75 3.53 -3.25
N GLU A 246 7.12 2.53 -3.85
CA GLU A 246 7.68 1.20 -4.07
C GLU A 246 7.54 0.77 -5.53
N ILE A 247 8.55 0.04 -6.02
CA ILE A 247 8.47 -0.81 -7.20
C ILE A 247 8.75 -2.25 -6.78
N ASP A 248 8.11 -3.21 -7.45
CA ASP A 248 8.26 -4.62 -7.17
C ASP A 248 8.23 -5.42 -8.47
N ALA A 249 9.01 -6.48 -8.54
CA ALA A 249 9.08 -7.38 -9.68
C ALA A 249 8.03 -8.49 -9.57
N PHE A 250 7.33 -8.73 -10.66
CA PHE A 250 6.32 -9.76 -10.82
C PHE A 250 6.67 -10.68 -11.98
N ASP A 251 6.16 -11.90 -11.97
CA ASP A 251 6.24 -12.79 -13.13
C ASP A 251 5.48 -12.17 -14.31
N ILE A 252 6.10 -12.10 -15.48
CA ILE A 252 5.51 -11.49 -16.70
C ILE A 252 4.19 -12.18 -17.05
N ASP A 253 4.15 -13.51 -16.96
CA ASP A 253 2.94 -14.29 -17.29
C ASP A 253 1.76 -13.97 -16.37
N LYS A 254 2.03 -13.58 -15.10
CA LYS A 254 1.01 -13.14 -14.16
C LYS A 254 0.54 -11.71 -14.41
N LEU A 255 1.43 -10.85 -14.93
CA LEU A 255 1.08 -9.47 -15.28
C LEU A 255 0.25 -9.40 -16.55
N PHE A 256 0.53 -10.29 -17.50
CA PHE A 256 -0.05 -10.26 -18.84
C PHE A 256 -0.56 -11.65 -19.26
N PRO A 257 -1.55 -12.24 -18.56
CA PRO A 257 -1.98 -13.62 -18.78
C PRO A 257 -2.52 -13.90 -20.19
N ASN A 258 -2.83 -12.87 -20.97
CA ASN A 258 -3.38 -12.97 -22.32
C ASN A 258 -2.45 -12.40 -23.42
N LEU A 259 -1.24 -11.97 -23.07
CA LEU A 259 -0.24 -11.53 -24.02
C LEU A 259 0.79 -12.66 -24.22
N SER A 260 0.68 -13.38 -25.33
CA SER A 260 1.81 -14.20 -25.78
C SER A 260 2.95 -13.25 -26.17
N VAL A 261 3.91 -13.08 -25.28
CA VAL A 261 5.19 -12.40 -25.59
C VAL A 261 6.05 -13.41 -26.35
N ASN A 262 5.58 -13.83 -27.54
CA ASN A 262 6.36 -14.59 -28.51
C ASN A 262 6.86 -13.57 -29.53
N GLY A 263 8.10 -13.17 -29.40
CA GLY A 263 8.86 -12.42 -30.38
C GLY A 263 10.23 -13.00 -30.48
#